data_d51ae8653c60a48d6bdbec8fd7b30fdc
#
_entry.id   d51ae8653c60a48d6bdbec8fd7b30fdc
#
_cell.length_a   1.000
_cell.length_b   1.000
_cell.length_c   1.000
_cell.angle_alpha   90.00
_cell.angle_beta   90.00
_cell.angle_gamma   90.00
#
_symmetry.space_group_name_H-M   'P 1'
#
loop_
_entity.id
_entity.type
_entity.pdbx_description
1 polymer ?
#
loop_
_entity_poly.entity_id
_entity_poly.type
_entity_poly.pdbx_seq_one_letter_code
_entity_poly.pdbx_strand_id
1 'polypeptide(L)'
;MARATPYGDILAFLASVLIVLIYSQAWAAPMTGYGLRSADFLRNGFYPAYALAVGLFLIRPGTALRALACSPLLILLLLLTTASVAWSIMPDVTLRRVFALVFTTLGGVALAARWRWATLTEILASAMAVMMVASLFLGALLPDWGRMHELFPGAWRGLWLEKNALGENMGLAAICMTAAAVMVPQRRRLWLVCAAIASALVLLSTSKTGLVVLVLSFASMGFVALVQAGPKRAIVGTWLAVVVVCAALLIVATRSDLIFDLLGKDATLTGRTEIWSGIMHQMQQRPWTGFGYGVVWDDASPGGAKAWIAHEAKFSAAHAHSGWLEVYLALGIPGVILLAAWMIEMWGRALWAAYARPSGWLLMPMMTAYTLTMLTESITMNWHNIRWVLFVALALKAVIGDQDSPARVVPANTRTRRTRQGPA
;
A
#
# COMPACT_ATOMS: atom_id res chain seq x y z
N MET A 1 17.82 -8.57 28.13
CA MET A 1 16.61 -8.16 27.40
C MET A 1 15.38 -8.50 28.23
N ALA A 2 14.64 -7.52 28.73
CA ALA A 2 13.42 -7.74 29.49
C ALA A 2 12.40 -8.49 28.61
N ARG A 3 11.84 -9.60 29.15
CA ARG A 3 10.72 -10.30 28.48
C ARG A 3 9.53 -9.34 28.45
N ALA A 4 9.03 -9.03 27.25
CA ALA A 4 7.79 -8.25 27.13
C ALA A 4 6.67 -8.99 27.89
N THR A 5 5.94 -8.26 28.71
CA THR A 5 4.77 -8.80 29.40
C THR A 5 3.68 -9.07 28.37
N PRO A 6 2.77 -10.05 28.57
CA PRO A 6 1.65 -10.32 27.65
C PRO A 6 0.85 -9.04 27.33
N TYR A 7 0.66 -8.15 28.30
CA TYR A 7 -0.01 -6.86 28.14
C TYR A 7 0.76 -5.90 27.20
N GLY A 8 2.10 -5.89 27.28
CA GLY A 8 2.93 -5.06 26.39
C GLY A 8 2.81 -5.45 24.92
N ASP A 9 2.68 -6.73 24.63
CA ASP A 9 2.47 -7.23 23.27
C ASP A 9 1.08 -6.91 22.74
N ILE A 10 0.04 -6.96 23.58
CA ILE A 10 -1.33 -6.55 23.21
C ILE A 10 -1.38 -5.05 22.90
N LEU A 11 -0.81 -4.21 23.75
CA LEU A 11 -0.76 -2.76 23.54
C LEU A 11 0.01 -2.41 22.26
N ALA A 12 1.14 -3.07 22.01
CA ALA A 12 1.90 -2.87 20.77
C ALA A 12 1.11 -3.33 19.52
N PHE A 13 0.34 -4.42 19.62
CA PHE A 13 -0.53 -4.88 18.55
C PHE A 13 -1.62 -3.84 18.24
N LEU A 14 -2.33 -3.36 19.27
CA LEU A 14 -3.37 -2.32 19.12
C LEU A 14 -2.79 -1.02 18.58
N ALA A 15 -1.62 -0.59 19.06
CA ALA A 15 -0.90 0.57 18.53
C ALA A 15 -0.56 0.40 17.03
N SER A 16 -0.15 -0.80 16.63
CA SER A 16 0.16 -1.12 15.23
C SER A 16 -1.09 -1.08 14.35
N VAL A 17 -2.21 -1.63 14.82
CA VAL A 17 -3.52 -1.53 14.14
C VAL A 17 -3.94 -0.07 14.01
N LEU A 18 -3.79 0.73 15.07
CA LEU A 18 -4.16 2.14 15.06
C LEU A 18 -3.28 2.97 14.09
N ILE A 19 -1.97 2.69 13.99
CA ILE A 19 -1.10 3.31 12.98
C ILE A 19 -1.66 3.06 11.58
N VAL A 20 -2.02 1.81 11.26
CA VAL A 20 -2.58 1.45 9.93
C VAL A 20 -3.91 2.16 9.70
N LEU A 21 -4.79 2.21 10.70
CA LEU A 21 -6.08 2.90 10.61
C LEU A 21 -5.93 4.41 10.40
N ILE A 22 -5.00 5.07 11.10
CA ILE A 22 -4.77 6.51 10.95
C ILE A 22 -4.24 6.81 9.55
N TYR A 23 -3.24 6.06 9.06
CA TYR A 23 -2.68 6.28 7.72
C TYR A 23 -3.61 5.84 6.57
N SER A 24 -4.68 5.09 6.85
CA SER A 24 -5.70 4.75 5.86
C SER A 24 -6.54 5.95 5.41
N GLN A 25 -6.52 7.03 6.19
CA GLN A 25 -7.37 8.22 6.00
C GLN A 25 -8.88 7.92 6.01
N ALA A 26 -9.29 6.71 6.35
CA ALA A 26 -10.70 6.34 6.41
C ALA A 26 -11.52 7.18 7.41
N TRP A 27 -10.87 7.70 8.46
CA TRP A 27 -11.45 8.62 9.44
C TRP A 27 -11.56 10.05 8.92
N ALA A 28 -10.71 10.45 7.98
CA ALA A 28 -10.60 11.82 7.51
C ALA A 28 -11.71 12.19 6.54
N ALA A 29 -12.02 11.30 5.59
CA ALA A 29 -12.98 11.54 4.54
C ALA A 29 -14.41 11.87 5.05
N PRO A 30 -14.99 11.15 6.04
CA PRO A 30 -16.26 11.52 6.62
C PRO A 30 -16.24 12.90 7.29
N MET A 31 -15.09 13.31 7.84
CA MET A 31 -15.00 14.60 8.55
C MET A 31 -14.86 15.80 7.61
N THR A 32 -14.22 15.64 6.45
CA THR A 32 -14.05 16.72 5.47
C THR A 32 -15.17 16.79 4.45
N GLY A 33 -15.54 15.65 3.90
CA GLY A 33 -16.54 15.58 2.84
C GLY A 33 -17.92 16.05 3.27
N TYR A 34 -18.17 16.04 4.58
CA TYR A 34 -19.43 16.54 5.16
C TYR A 34 -19.26 17.88 5.90
N GLY A 35 -18.11 18.57 5.69
CA GLY A 35 -17.88 19.89 6.26
C GLY A 35 -17.70 19.91 7.78
N LEU A 36 -17.47 18.75 8.41
CA LEU A 36 -17.42 18.63 9.87
C LEU A 36 -16.14 19.18 10.48
N ARG A 37 -15.03 19.25 9.73
CA ARG A 37 -13.72 19.65 10.25
C ARG A 37 -12.84 20.36 9.21
N SER A 38 -11.96 21.24 9.72
CA SER A 38 -11.00 21.97 8.91
C SER A 38 -9.81 21.12 8.45
N ALA A 39 -9.08 21.57 7.41
CA ALA A 39 -7.85 20.95 6.93
C ALA A 39 -6.76 20.85 8.02
N ASP A 40 -6.70 21.82 8.94
CA ASP A 40 -5.75 21.81 10.06
C ASP A 40 -6.05 20.69 11.06
N PHE A 41 -7.33 20.42 11.34
CA PHE A 41 -7.72 19.30 12.17
C PHE A 41 -7.27 17.97 11.57
N LEU A 42 -7.43 17.82 10.26
CA LEU A 42 -7.00 16.59 9.58
C LEU A 42 -5.48 16.40 9.64
N ARG A 43 -4.72 17.47 9.41
CA ARG A 43 -3.25 17.42 9.52
C ARG A 43 -2.81 16.97 10.91
N ASN A 44 -3.42 17.53 11.96
CA ASN A 44 -3.09 17.22 13.35
C ASN A 44 -3.51 15.80 13.74
N GLY A 45 -4.50 15.21 13.08
CA GLY A 45 -4.97 13.84 13.29
C GLY A 45 -3.93 12.75 13.02
N PHE A 46 -2.80 13.09 12.34
CA PHE A 46 -1.71 12.15 12.11
C PHE A 46 -0.66 12.12 13.24
N TYR A 47 -0.62 13.13 14.14
CA TYR A 47 0.34 13.16 15.25
C TYR A 47 0.27 11.94 16.18
N PRO A 48 -0.89 11.36 16.50
CA PRO A 48 -0.94 10.11 17.26
C PRO A 48 -0.20 8.95 16.56
N ALA A 49 -0.29 8.84 15.22
CA ALA A 49 0.43 7.82 14.48
C ALA A 49 1.95 8.05 14.54
N TYR A 50 2.41 9.29 14.52
CA TYR A 50 3.82 9.63 14.70
C TYR A 50 4.34 9.19 16.08
N ALA A 51 3.60 9.55 17.13
CA ALA A 51 3.96 9.16 18.51
C ALA A 51 4.00 7.63 18.69
N LEU A 52 2.99 6.93 18.16
CA LEU A 52 2.95 5.47 18.19
C LEU A 52 4.09 4.82 17.39
N ALA A 53 4.43 5.37 16.22
CA ALA A 53 5.53 4.89 15.40
C ALA A 53 6.88 5.06 16.12
N VAL A 54 7.12 6.22 16.75
CA VAL A 54 8.29 6.46 17.60
C VAL A 54 8.32 5.49 18.76
N GLY A 55 7.21 5.33 19.48
CA GLY A 55 7.11 4.40 20.60
C GLY A 55 7.45 2.96 20.21
N LEU A 56 6.88 2.46 19.11
CA LEU A 56 7.19 1.11 18.60
C LEU A 56 8.65 0.98 18.11
N PHE A 57 9.19 2.02 17.48
CA PHE A 57 10.60 2.08 17.07
C PHE A 57 11.52 1.94 18.29
N LEU A 58 11.25 2.66 19.37
CA LEU A 58 12.04 2.64 20.61
C LEU A 58 11.99 1.30 21.36
N ILE A 59 10.96 0.47 21.11
CA ILE A 59 10.92 -0.90 21.66
C ILE A 59 11.99 -1.80 21.02
N ARG A 60 12.34 -1.57 19.73
CA ARG A 60 13.32 -2.39 18.99
C ARG A 60 14.21 -1.57 18.07
N PRO A 61 14.96 -0.60 18.62
CA PRO A 61 15.73 0.34 17.82
C PRO A 61 16.84 -0.37 17.01
N GLY A 62 17.49 -1.39 17.57
CA GLY A 62 18.53 -2.14 16.87
C GLY A 62 18.01 -2.88 15.61
N THR A 63 16.83 -3.51 15.69
CA THR A 63 16.22 -4.17 14.53
C THR A 63 15.75 -3.15 13.49
N ALA A 64 15.21 -2.03 13.94
CA ALA A 64 14.75 -0.95 13.05
C ALA A 64 15.93 -0.30 12.31
N LEU A 65 17.02 0.02 13.02
CA LEU A 65 18.24 0.58 12.41
C LEU A 65 18.90 -0.40 11.45
N ARG A 66 18.94 -1.69 11.81
CA ARG A 66 19.44 -2.73 10.91
C ARG A 66 18.58 -2.84 9.64
N ALA A 67 17.25 -2.79 9.75
CA ALA A 67 16.36 -2.84 8.61
C ALA A 67 16.63 -1.66 7.65
N LEU A 68 16.80 -0.46 8.19
CA LEU A 68 17.17 0.72 7.41
C LEU A 68 18.55 0.57 6.77
N ALA A 69 19.57 0.16 7.54
CA ALA A 69 20.93 -0.02 7.02
C ALA A 69 21.01 -1.06 5.87
N CYS A 70 20.13 -2.07 5.91
CA CYS A 70 20.02 -3.08 4.85
C CYS A 70 19.11 -2.65 3.68
N SER A 71 18.64 -1.41 3.65
CA SER A 71 17.75 -0.87 2.61
C SER A 71 18.31 0.47 2.06
N PRO A 72 19.49 0.47 1.43
CA PRO A 72 20.17 1.69 1.02
C PRO A 72 19.36 2.50 -0.01
N LEU A 73 18.60 1.84 -0.89
CA LEU A 73 17.78 2.53 -1.89
C LEU A 73 16.66 3.36 -1.25
N LEU A 74 16.04 2.87 -0.17
CA LEU A 74 15.08 3.66 0.60
C LEU A 74 15.75 4.88 1.24
N ILE A 75 16.94 4.68 1.85
CA ILE A 75 17.68 5.78 2.47
C ILE A 75 18.06 6.83 1.43
N LEU A 76 18.62 6.42 0.29
CA LEU A 76 18.99 7.34 -0.79
C LEU A 76 17.78 8.10 -1.33
N LEU A 77 16.63 7.44 -1.47
CA LEU A 77 15.40 8.07 -1.92
C LEU A 77 14.91 9.12 -0.91
N LEU A 78 14.96 8.83 0.39
CA LEU A 78 14.62 9.79 1.45
C LEU A 78 15.63 10.95 1.53
N LEU A 79 16.91 10.68 1.37
CA LEU A 79 17.94 11.71 1.33
C LEU A 79 17.76 12.64 0.13
N LEU A 80 17.51 12.10 -1.06
CA LEU A 80 17.22 12.90 -2.26
C LEU A 80 15.95 13.74 -2.06
N THR A 81 14.92 13.17 -1.46
CA THR A 81 13.67 13.87 -1.13
C THR A 81 13.92 15.02 -0.16
N THR A 82 14.75 14.79 0.86
CA THR A 82 15.13 15.83 1.82
C THR A 82 15.98 16.91 1.15
N ALA A 83 16.95 16.53 0.34
CA ALA A 83 17.79 17.46 -0.42
C ALA A 83 16.97 18.33 -1.39
N SER A 84 15.81 17.83 -1.87
CA SER A 84 14.94 18.59 -2.78
C SER A 84 14.40 19.89 -2.19
N VAL A 85 14.45 20.07 -0.87
CA VAL A 85 14.15 21.37 -0.20
C VAL A 85 15.03 22.49 -0.74
N ALA A 86 16.30 22.20 -1.07
CA ALA A 86 17.26 23.22 -1.51
C ALA A 86 16.95 23.82 -2.88
N TRP A 87 16.24 23.10 -3.75
CA TRP A 87 15.86 23.57 -5.10
C TRP A 87 14.35 23.61 -5.34
N SER A 88 13.58 23.39 -4.29
CA SER A 88 12.11 23.42 -4.36
C SER A 88 11.58 24.79 -4.75
N ILE A 89 10.51 24.81 -5.56
CA ILE A 89 9.76 26.04 -5.85
C ILE A 89 9.01 26.58 -4.63
N MET A 90 8.77 25.73 -3.61
CA MET A 90 8.13 26.10 -2.34
C MET A 90 8.84 25.39 -1.17
N PRO A 91 10.04 25.86 -0.74
CA PRO A 91 10.87 25.16 0.25
C PRO A 91 10.17 24.85 1.57
N ASP A 92 9.39 25.78 2.10
CA ASP A 92 8.66 25.62 3.37
C ASP A 92 7.59 24.52 3.29
N VAL A 93 6.92 24.41 2.14
CA VAL A 93 5.93 23.35 1.89
C VAL A 93 6.62 22.00 1.75
N THR A 94 7.70 21.96 0.96
CA THR A 94 8.52 20.75 0.80
C THR A 94 9.03 20.25 2.14
N LEU A 95 9.59 21.12 2.98
CA LEU A 95 10.13 20.75 4.30
C LEU A 95 9.05 20.11 5.19
N ARG A 96 7.87 20.71 5.26
CA ARG A 96 6.73 20.15 6.02
C ARG A 96 6.31 18.77 5.49
N ARG A 97 6.30 18.58 4.17
CA ARG A 97 5.93 17.30 3.52
C ARG A 97 6.99 16.23 3.67
N VAL A 98 8.26 16.61 3.60
CA VAL A 98 9.39 15.72 3.91
C VAL A 98 9.29 15.23 5.36
N PHE A 99 9.02 16.12 6.32
CA PHE A 99 8.80 15.75 7.72
C PHE A 99 7.66 14.72 7.84
N ALA A 100 6.52 14.98 7.22
CA ALA A 100 5.39 14.06 7.22
C ALA A 100 5.72 12.72 6.56
N LEU A 101 6.48 12.71 5.44
CA LEU A 101 6.93 11.50 4.77
C LEU A 101 7.87 10.67 5.66
N VAL A 102 8.81 11.31 6.35
CA VAL A 102 9.75 10.63 7.27
C VAL A 102 8.97 9.93 8.38
N PHE A 103 7.99 10.58 9.01
CA PHE A 103 7.18 9.95 10.04
C PHE A 103 6.23 8.87 9.48
N THR A 104 5.74 9.04 8.26
CA THR A 104 4.98 7.98 7.58
C THR A 104 5.85 6.77 7.31
N THR A 105 7.09 6.99 6.85
CA THR A 105 8.09 5.94 6.66
C THR A 105 8.46 5.26 7.97
N LEU A 106 8.62 6.03 9.06
CA LEU A 106 8.89 5.50 10.40
C LEU A 106 7.78 4.54 10.87
N GLY A 107 6.52 4.81 10.51
CA GLY A 107 5.40 3.86 10.74
C GLY A 107 5.66 2.49 10.11
N GLY A 108 6.08 2.47 8.85
CA GLY A 108 6.45 1.22 8.15
C GLY A 108 7.67 0.53 8.77
N VAL A 109 8.70 1.30 9.11
CA VAL A 109 9.91 0.80 9.81
C VAL A 109 9.55 0.12 11.13
N ALA A 110 8.73 0.78 11.95
CA ALA A 110 8.33 0.29 13.26
C ALA A 110 7.53 -1.02 13.16
N LEU A 111 6.60 -1.11 12.21
CA LEU A 111 5.83 -2.32 11.93
C LEU A 111 6.74 -3.48 11.51
N ALA A 112 7.66 -3.25 10.58
CA ALA A 112 8.60 -4.26 10.09
C ALA A 112 9.51 -4.79 11.20
N ALA A 113 10.07 -3.89 12.01
CA ALA A 113 11.04 -4.22 13.06
C ALA A 113 10.40 -4.96 14.25
N ARG A 114 9.15 -4.64 14.58
CA ARG A 114 8.48 -5.16 15.78
C ARG A 114 7.91 -6.56 15.59
N TRP A 115 7.38 -6.90 14.41
CA TRP A 115 6.52 -8.06 14.25
C TRP A 115 7.11 -9.14 13.34
N ARG A 116 6.76 -10.40 13.60
CA ARG A 116 6.98 -11.52 12.68
C ARG A 116 5.95 -11.44 11.54
N TRP A 117 6.25 -12.11 10.42
CA TRP A 117 5.38 -12.10 9.25
C TRP A 117 3.91 -12.43 9.56
N ALA A 118 3.66 -13.52 10.29
CA ALA A 118 2.29 -13.93 10.62
C ALA A 118 1.56 -12.84 11.43
N THR A 119 2.21 -12.27 12.45
CA THR A 119 1.60 -11.23 13.28
C THR A 119 1.45 -9.91 12.52
N LEU A 120 2.42 -9.52 11.70
CA LEU A 120 2.31 -8.35 10.84
C LEU A 120 1.10 -8.50 9.89
N THR A 121 0.98 -9.65 9.22
CA THR A 121 -0.15 -9.95 8.33
C THR A 121 -1.48 -9.87 9.08
N GLU A 122 -1.54 -10.39 10.31
CA GLU A 122 -2.75 -10.34 11.14
C GLU A 122 -3.08 -8.91 11.60
N ILE A 123 -2.10 -8.07 11.90
CA ILE A 123 -2.29 -6.63 12.18
C ILE A 123 -2.92 -5.92 10.98
N LEU A 124 -2.35 -6.16 9.78
CA LEU A 124 -2.87 -5.56 8.55
C LEU A 124 -4.31 -6.04 8.29
N ALA A 125 -4.55 -7.35 8.37
CA ALA A 125 -5.89 -7.93 8.20
C ALA A 125 -6.88 -7.38 9.23
N SER A 126 -6.46 -7.18 10.50
CA SER A 126 -7.33 -6.64 11.56
C SER A 126 -7.70 -5.17 11.31
N ALA A 127 -6.74 -4.34 10.93
CA ALA A 127 -7.02 -2.95 10.58
C ALA A 127 -7.95 -2.85 9.37
N MET A 128 -7.72 -3.67 8.34
CA MET A 128 -8.58 -3.76 7.16
C MET A 128 -9.98 -4.28 7.52
N ALA A 129 -10.11 -5.20 8.48
CA ALA A 129 -11.40 -5.71 8.93
C ALA A 129 -12.24 -4.61 9.61
N VAL A 130 -11.62 -3.76 10.42
CA VAL A 130 -12.30 -2.61 11.02
C VAL A 130 -12.86 -1.68 9.93
N MET A 131 -12.05 -1.34 8.93
CA MET A 131 -12.51 -0.49 7.81
C MET A 131 -13.58 -1.16 6.96
N MET A 132 -13.45 -2.46 6.72
CA MET A 132 -14.44 -3.28 6.00
C MET A 132 -15.80 -3.27 6.69
N VAL A 133 -15.82 -3.57 7.99
CA VAL A 133 -17.06 -3.58 8.79
C VAL A 133 -17.71 -2.21 8.81
N ALA A 134 -16.93 -1.14 9.05
CA ALA A 134 -17.44 0.22 9.03
C ALA A 134 -17.97 0.63 7.64
N SER A 135 -17.30 0.27 6.57
CA SER A 135 -17.76 0.54 5.20
C SER A 135 -19.03 -0.24 4.85
N LEU A 136 -19.12 -1.48 5.30
CA LEU A 136 -20.32 -2.30 5.14
C LEU A 136 -21.51 -1.69 5.90
N PHE A 137 -21.28 -1.25 7.15
CA PHE A 137 -22.29 -0.59 7.97
C PHE A 137 -22.80 0.70 7.28
N LEU A 138 -21.89 1.58 6.84
CA LEU A 138 -22.28 2.82 6.16
C LEU A 138 -23.03 2.55 4.87
N GLY A 139 -22.52 1.65 4.03
CA GLY A 139 -23.15 1.36 2.74
C GLY A 139 -24.51 0.66 2.85
N ALA A 140 -24.71 -0.18 3.88
CA ALA A 140 -25.98 -0.91 4.07
C ALA A 140 -27.02 -0.12 4.86
N LEU A 141 -26.63 0.51 5.97
CA LEU A 141 -27.55 1.11 6.92
C LEU A 141 -27.64 2.64 6.82
N LEU A 142 -26.62 3.30 6.26
CA LEU A 142 -26.56 4.75 6.07
C LEU A 142 -26.19 5.06 4.60
N PRO A 143 -27.07 4.76 3.63
CA PRO A 143 -26.74 4.87 2.20
C PRO A 143 -26.36 6.29 1.79
N ASP A 144 -26.94 7.32 2.40
CA ASP A 144 -26.59 8.71 2.13
C ASP A 144 -25.12 9.03 2.42
N TRP A 145 -24.50 8.30 3.34
CA TRP A 145 -23.10 8.43 3.74
C TRP A 145 -22.20 7.43 3.02
N GLY A 146 -22.66 6.20 2.85
CA GLY A 146 -21.88 5.09 2.33
C GLY A 146 -21.93 4.89 0.83
N ARG A 147 -22.82 5.60 0.08
CA ARG A 147 -22.96 5.49 -1.38
C ARG A 147 -22.79 6.83 -2.07
N MET A 148 -22.50 6.79 -3.35
CA MET A 148 -22.42 7.98 -4.20
C MET A 148 -23.80 8.32 -4.77
N HIS A 149 -24.08 9.64 -4.95
CA HIS A 149 -25.38 10.13 -5.42
C HIS A 149 -25.28 10.83 -6.78
N GLU A 150 -24.22 11.60 -7.03
CA GLU A 150 -24.13 12.46 -8.21
C GLU A 150 -23.46 11.76 -9.41
N LEU A 151 -22.16 11.55 -9.37
CA LEU A 151 -21.38 11.05 -10.52
C LEU A 151 -21.61 9.56 -10.81
N PHE A 152 -21.85 8.74 -9.79
CA PHE A 152 -22.03 7.29 -9.90
C PHE A 152 -23.12 6.82 -8.94
N PRO A 153 -24.41 7.10 -9.23
CA PRO A 153 -25.51 6.82 -8.31
C PRO A 153 -25.56 5.35 -7.89
N GLY A 154 -25.64 5.12 -6.58
CA GLY A 154 -25.70 3.80 -5.98
C GLY A 154 -24.38 3.07 -5.80
N ALA A 155 -23.26 3.55 -6.38
CA ALA A 155 -21.94 2.95 -6.15
C ALA A 155 -21.51 3.14 -4.70
N TRP A 156 -21.00 2.10 -4.07
CA TRP A 156 -20.53 2.16 -2.68
C TRP A 156 -19.20 2.91 -2.58
N ARG A 157 -19.10 3.80 -1.60
CA ARG A 157 -17.87 4.54 -1.25
C ARG A 157 -17.39 4.24 0.19
N GLY A 158 -18.26 3.67 1.03
CA GLY A 158 -17.95 3.30 2.41
C GLY A 158 -17.46 4.48 3.25
N LEU A 159 -16.29 4.34 3.85
CA LEU A 159 -15.62 5.37 4.67
C LEU A 159 -14.94 6.48 3.84
N TRP A 160 -14.82 6.33 2.52
CA TRP A 160 -14.10 7.29 1.69
C TRP A 160 -15.05 8.18 0.89
N LEU A 161 -14.51 9.24 0.28
CA LEU A 161 -15.30 10.18 -0.54
C LEU A 161 -15.66 9.58 -1.89
N GLU A 162 -14.86 8.63 -2.40
CA GLU A 162 -14.97 8.09 -3.75
C GLU A 162 -15.00 6.56 -3.76
N LYS A 163 -15.75 6.02 -4.71
CA LYS A 163 -15.87 4.57 -4.93
C LYS A 163 -14.55 3.87 -5.23
N ASN A 164 -13.63 4.54 -5.94
CA ASN A 164 -12.34 3.96 -6.28
C ASN A 164 -11.48 3.73 -5.03
N ALA A 165 -11.50 4.67 -4.08
CA ALA A 165 -10.81 4.52 -2.82
C ALA A 165 -11.34 3.33 -1.99
N LEU A 166 -12.68 3.11 -1.97
CA LEU A 166 -13.24 1.91 -1.35
C LEU A 166 -12.75 0.65 -2.07
N GLY A 167 -12.88 0.60 -3.41
CA GLY A 167 -12.50 -0.57 -4.20
C GLY A 167 -11.03 -0.97 -4.00
N GLU A 168 -10.12 -0.01 -4.03
CA GLU A 168 -8.70 -0.23 -3.86
C GLU A 168 -8.34 -0.67 -2.42
N ASN A 169 -8.89 -0.02 -1.39
CA ASN A 169 -8.62 -0.41 -0.01
C ASN A 169 -9.23 -1.77 0.34
N MET A 170 -10.39 -2.11 -0.20
CA MET A 170 -10.99 -3.43 -0.02
C MET A 170 -10.27 -4.51 -0.82
N GLY A 171 -9.68 -4.17 -1.98
CA GLY A 171 -8.74 -5.05 -2.68
C GLY A 171 -7.52 -5.41 -1.82
N LEU A 172 -6.87 -4.41 -1.21
CA LEU A 172 -5.79 -4.64 -0.25
C LEU A 172 -6.24 -5.44 0.98
N ALA A 173 -7.47 -5.17 1.47
CA ALA A 173 -8.06 -5.92 2.57
C ALA A 173 -8.20 -7.41 2.23
N ALA A 174 -8.75 -7.74 1.06
CA ALA A 174 -8.91 -9.11 0.59
C ALA A 174 -7.57 -9.84 0.49
N ILE A 175 -6.52 -9.16 0.01
CA ILE A 175 -5.15 -9.69 -0.04
C ILE A 175 -4.63 -10.00 1.38
N CYS A 176 -4.67 -9.02 2.29
CA CYS A 176 -4.18 -9.19 3.66
C CYS A 176 -4.92 -10.30 4.42
N MET A 177 -6.24 -10.38 4.27
CA MET A 177 -7.08 -11.38 4.92
C MET A 177 -6.84 -12.78 4.35
N THR A 178 -6.68 -12.92 3.02
CA THR A 178 -6.35 -14.22 2.41
C THR A 178 -4.95 -14.68 2.83
N ALA A 179 -3.96 -13.78 2.86
CA ALA A 179 -2.64 -14.09 3.38
C ALA A 179 -2.69 -14.49 4.87
N ALA A 180 -3.49 -13.79 5.69
CA ALA A 180 -3.71 -14.14 7.10
C ALA A 180 -4.37 -15.51 7.26
N ALA A 181 -5.29 -15.89 6.40
CA ALA A 181 -5.90 -17.24 6.40
C ALA A 181 -4.90 -18.37 6.17
N VAL A 182 -3.83 -18.10 5.43
CA VAL A 182 -2.72 -19.04 5.20
C VAL A 182 -1.71 -19.00 6.35
N MET A 183 -1.31 -17.80 6.79
CA MET A 183 -0.22 -17.62 7.76
C MET A 183 -0.65 -17.78 9.22
N VAL A 184 -1.96 -17.70 9.51
CA VAL A 184 -2.57 -17.86 10.84
C VAL A 184 -3.69 -18.91 10.76
N PRO A 185 -3.35 -20.22 10.64
CA PRO A 185 -4.32 -21.29 10.37
C PRO A 185 -5.43 -21.41 11.43
N GLN A 186 -5.14 -21.00 12.69
CA GLN A 186 -6.10 -21.05 13.79
C GLN A 186 -7.35 -20.18 13.55
N ARG A 187 -7.20 -19.12 12.73
CA ARG A 187 -8.28 -18.18 12.38
C ARG A 187 -8.63 -18.23 10.89
N ARG A 188 -8.26 -19.30 10.19
CA ARG A 188 -8.41 -19.44 8.74
C ARG A 188 -9.84 -19.14 8.25
N ARG A 189 -10.85 -19.75 8.89
CA ARG A 189 -12.25 -19.55 8.49
C ARG A 189 -12.67 -18.08 8.61
N LEU A 190 -12.31 -17.44 9.73
CA LEU A 190 -12.60 -16.01 9.95
C LEU A 190 -12.02 -15.18 8.81
N TRP A 191 -10.72 -15.33 8.53
CA TRP A 191 -10.04 -14.52 7.52
C TRP A 191 -10.54 -14.77 6.10
N LEU A 192 -10.95 -16.00 5.77
CA LEU A 192 -11.56 -16.30 4.47
C LEU A 192 -12.94 -15.64 4.31
N VAL A 193 -13.77 -15.66 5.34
CA VAL A 193 -15.07 -14.96 5.34
C VAL A 193 -14.86 -13.45 5.18
N CYS A 194 -13.94 -12.87 5.94
CA CYS A 194 -13.61 -11.46 5.82
C CYS A 194 -13.07 -11.12 4.41
N ALA A 195 -12.21 -11.96 3.82
CA ALA A 195 -11.72 -11.77 2.46
C ALA A 195 -12.84 -11.81 1.41
N ALA A 196 -13.80 -12.71 1.57
CA ALA A 196 -14.97 -12.75 0.69
C ALA A 196 -15.84 -11.49 0.80
N ILE A 197 -16.08 -10.99 2.02
CA ILE A 197 -16.82 -9.73 2.23
C ILE A 197 -16.06 -8.55 1.64
N ALA A 198 -14.74 -8.45 1.85
CA ALA A 198 -13.92 -7.40 1.27
C ALA A 198 -13.96 -7.44 -0.26
N SER A 199 -13.89 -8.63 -0.87
CA SER A 199 -14.04 -8.81 -2.32
C SER A 199 -15.42 -8.39 -2.82
N ALA A 200 -16.48 -8.69 -2.10
CA ALA A 200 -17.83 -8.24 -2.41
C ALA A 200 -17.93 -6.70 -2.37
N LEU A 201 -17.28 -6.03 -1.40
CA LEU A 201 -17.21 -4.56 -1.35
C LEU A 201 -16.46 -3.96 -2.55
N VAL A 202 -15.44 -4.65 -3.08
CA VAL A 202 -14.81 -4.22 -4.36
C VAL A 202 -15.83 -4.23 -5.49
N LEU A 203 -16.66 -5.26 -5.59
CA LEU A 203 -17.71 -5.35 -6.62
C LEU A 203 -18.77 -4.26 -6.42
N LEU A 204 -19.24 -4.05 -5.21
CA LEU A 204 -20.23 -3.02 -4.86
C LEU A 204 -19.71 -1.60 -5.07
N SER A 205 -18.41 -1.37 -5.00
CA SER A 205 -17.80 -0.09 -5.33
C SER A 205 -17.86 0.25 -6.82
N THR A 206 -18.11 -0.74 -7.68
CA THR A 206 -18.03 -0.61 -9.15
C THR A 206 -16.71 -0.01 -9.65
N SER A 207 -15.64 -0.12 -8.86
CA SER A 207 -14.30 0.37 -9.21
C SER A 207 -13.61 -0.61 -10.17
N LYS A 208 -13.44 -0.21 -11.42
CA LYS A 208 -12.73 -1.02 -12.43
C LYS A 208 -11.28 -1.26 -12.04
N THR A 209 -10.59 -0.23 -11.54
CA THR A 209 -9.20 -0.35 -11.06
C THR A 209 -9.12 -1.31 -9.87
N GLY A 210 -10.01 -1.16 -8.87
CA GLY A 210 -10.06 -2.06 -7.71
C GLY A 210 -10.31 -3.51 -8.11
N LEU A 211 -11.17 -3.76 -9.09
CA LEU A 211 -11.44 -5.10 -9.61
C LEU A 211 -10.24 -5.71 -10.32
N VAL A 212 -9.56 -4.97 -11.19
CA VAL A 212 -8.34 -5.43 -11.88
C VAL A 212 -7.25 -5.76 -10.86
N VAL A 213 -7.02 -4.88 -9.87
CA VAL A 213 -6.06 -5.13 -8.79
C VAL A 213 -6.42 -6.39 -8.01
N LEU A 214 -7.69 -6.58 -7.65
CA LEU A 214 -8.15 -7.77 -6.92
C LEU A 214 -7.89 -9.06 -7.72
N VAL A 215 -8.32 -9.10 -8.99
CA VAL A 215 -8.19 -10.29 -9.85
C VAL A 215 -6.72 -10.65 -10.06
N LEU A 216 -5.87 -9.69 -10.43
CA LEU A 216 -4.45 -9.95 -10.69
C LEU A 216 -3.68 -10.29 -9.40
N SER A 217 -4.07 -9.73 -8.26
CA SER A 217 -3.50 -10.11 -6.97
C SER A 217 -3.90 -11.53 -6.55
N PHE A 218 -5.14 -11.95 -6.78
CA PHE A 218 -5.54 -13.34 -6.56
C PHE A 218 -4.88 -14.30 -7.56
N ALA A 219 -4.70 -13.90 -8.82
CA ALA A 219 -3.92 -14.68 -9.78
C ALA A 219 -2.46 -14.88 -9.30
N SER A 220 -1.84 -13.83 -8.74
CA SER A 220 -0.50 -13.93 -8.15
C SER A 220 -0.46 -14.81 -6.89
N MET A 221 -1.52 -14.84 -6.07
CA MET A 221 -1.66 -15.82 -4.99
C MET A 221 -1.79 -17.24 -5.52
N GLY A 222 -2.55 -17.44 -6.60
CA GLY A 222 -2.63 -18.71 -7.31
C GLY A 222 -1.27 -19.19 -7.83
N PHE A 223 -0.47 -18.27 -8.36
CA PHE A 223 0.93 -18.54 -8.71
C PHE A 223 1.74 -19.00 -7.49
N VAL A 224 1.67 -18.29 -6.35
CA VAL A 224 2.36 -18.70 -5.12
C VAL A 224 1.91 -20.10 -4.66
N ALA A 225 0.60 -20.37 -4.68
CA ALA A 225 0.07 -21.69 -4.35
C ALA A 225 0.65 -22.79 -5.26
N LEU A 226 0.75 -22.51 -6.55
CA LEU A 226 1.22 -23.46 -7.54
C LEU A 226 2.72 -23.74 -7.37
N VAL A 227 3.55 -22.71 -7.20
CA VAL A 227 5.00 -22.88 -7.09
C VAL A 227 5.42 -23.51 -5.74
N GLN A 228 4.65 -23.30 -4.68
CA GLN A 228 4.88 -23.94 -3.38
C GLN A 228 4.35 -25.38 -3.29
N ALA A 229 3.57 -25.82 -4.25
CA ALA A 229 2.99 -27.17 -4.24
C ALA A 229 3.93 -28.27 -4.74
N GLY A 230 5.19 -27.94 -5.04
CA GLY A 230 6.26 -28.88 -5.40
C GLY A 230 6.93 -28.56 -6.73
N PRO A 231 8.09 -29.20 -7.03
CA PRO A 231 8.99 -28.77 -8.11
C PRO A 231 8.36 -28.86 -9.51
N LYS A 232 7.62 -29.92 -9.81
CA LYS A 232 6.94 -30.05 -11.11
C LYS A 232 5.92 -28.95 -11.34
N ARG A 233 5.10 -28.62 -10.30
CA ARG A 233 4.12 -27.53 -10.38
C ARG A 233 4.79 -26.17 -10.41
N ALA A 234 5.94 -26.01 -9.76
CA ALA A 234 6.72 -24.80 -9.81
C ALA A 234 7.21 -24.50 -11.24
N ILE A 235 7.73 -25.51 -11.96
CA ILE A 235 8.15 -25.36 -13.36
C ILE A 235 6.95 -24.95 -14.23
N VAL A 236 5.85 -25.70 -14.15
CA VAL A 236 4.63 -25.39 -14.93
C VAL A 236 4.09 -23.99 -14.60
N GLY A 237 4.00 -23.65 -13.31
CA GLY A 237 3.53 -22.34 -12.87
C GLY A 237 4.40 -21.19 -13.36
N THR A 238 5.72 -21.39 -13.36
CA THR A 238 6.66 -20.37 -13.86
C THR A 238 6.48 -20.14 -15.35
N TRP A 239 6.45 -21.22 -16.15
CA TRP A 239 6.22 -21.10 -17.59
C TRP A 239 4.86 -20.49 -17.91
N LEU A 240 3.81 -20.89 -17.21
CA LEU A 240 2.49 -20.27 -17.37
C LEU A 240 2.53 -18.78 -17.05
N ALA A 241 3.16 -18.38 -15.94
CA ALA A 241 3.29 -16.97 -15.57
C ALA A 241 4.07 -16.17 -16.62
N VAL A 242 5.19 -16.72 -17.13
CA VAL A 242 5.97 -16.08 -18.20
C VAL A 242 5.11 -15.90 -19.46
N VAL A 243 4.41 -16.95 -19.90
CA VAL A 243 3.54 -16.87 -21.09
C VAL A 243 2.43 -15.83 -20.89
N VAL A 244 1.76 -15.82 -19.74
CA VAL A 244 0.70 -14.84 -19.43
C VAL A 244 1.25 -13.42 -19.42
N VAL A 245 2.40 -13.18 -18.78
CA VAL A 245 3.03 -11.85 -18.74
C VAL A 245 3.47 -11.41 -20.14
N CYS A 246 4.12 -12.27 -20.91
CA CYS A 246 4.53 -11.97 -22.28
C CYS A 246 3.31 -11.68 -23.17
N ALA A 247 2.25 -12.48 -23.07
CA ALA A 247 1.00 -12.25 -23.81
C ALA A 247 0.35 -10.91 -23.41
N ALA A 248 0.28 -10.60 -22.11
CA ALA A 248 -0.25 -9.32 -21.63
C ALA A 248 0.57 -8.13 -22.15
N LEU A 249 1.90 -8.21 -22.10
CA LEU A 249 2.79 -7.17 -22.64
C LEU A 249 2.61 -7.01 -24.15
N LEU A 250 2.48 -8.11 -24.89
CA LEU A 250 2.23 -8.08 -26.34
C LEU A 250 0.88 -7.41 -26.64
N ILE A 251 -0.18 -7.76 -25.91
CA ILE A 251 -1.51 -7.14 -26.07
C ILE A 251 -1.43 -5.64 -25.78
N VAL A 252 -0.76 -5.23 -24.69
CA VAL A 252 -0.57 -3.80 -24.37
C VAL A 252 0.19 -3.08 -25.49
N ALA A 253 1.22 -3.71 -26.03
CA ALA A 253 2.06 -3.09 -27.06
C ALA A 253 1.38 -3.00 -28.44
N THR A 254 0.51 -3.98 -28.78
CA THR A 254 -0.06 -4.08 -30.15
C THR A 254 -1.55 -3.74 -30.23
N ARG A 255 -2.28 -3.90 -29.15
CA ARG A 255 -3.76 -3.81 -29.10
C ARG A 255 -4.23 -3.14 -27.80
N SER A 256 -3.61 -2.02 -27.44
CA SER A 256 -4.04 -1.22 -26.28
C SER A 256 -5.51 -0.78 -26.35
N ASP A 257 -6.01 -0.56 -27.57
CA ASP A 257 -7.42 -0.29 -27.88
C ASP A 257 -8.38 -1.31 -27.22
N LEU A 258 -8.10 -2.61 -27.38
CA LEU A 258 -8.92 -3.67 -26.77
C LEU A 258 -9.02 -3.56 -25.25
N ILE A 259 -7.94 -3.16 -24.59
CA ILE A 259 -7.92 -3.01 -23.13
C ILE A 259 -8.78 -1.83 -22.70
N PHE A 260 -8.70 -0.71 -23.42
CA PHE A 260 -9.51 0.48 -23.14
C PHE A 260 -11.00 0.20 -23.38
N ASP A 261 -11.33 -0.48 -24.46
CA ASP A 261 -12.72 -0.86 -24.78
C ASP A 261 -13.30 -1.81 -23.71
N LEU A 262 -12.55 -2.84 -23.31
CA LEU A 262 -12.96 -3.76 -22.24
C LEU A 262 -13.16 -3.07 -20.90
N LEU A 263 -12.33 -2.06 -20.61
CA LEU A 263 -12.47 -1.27 -19.40
C LEU A 263 -13.57 -0.21 -19.53
N GLY A 264 -14.17 -0.04 -20.75
CA GLY A 264 -15.16 0.99 -21.04
C GLY A 264 -14.62 2.38 -20.69
N LYS A 265 -13.38 2.64 -21.04
CA LYS A 265 -12.70 3.93 -20.90
C LYS A 265 -12.29 4.38 -22.29
N ASP A 266 -12.51 5.66 -22.59
CA ASP A 266 -11.92 6.26 -23.78
C ASP A 266 -10.39 6.15 -23.74
N ALA A 267 -9.75 6.06 -24.89
CA ALA A 267 -8.29 5.98 -25.03
C ALA A 267 -7.55 7.14 -24.30
N THR A 268 -8.26 8.25 -24.07
CA THR A 268 -7.76 9.42 -23.33
C THR A 268 -7.69 9.23 -21.81
N LEU A 269 -8.10 8.06 -21.27
CA LEU A 269 -8.09 7.77 -19.83
C LEU A 269 -8.75 8.88 -18.99
N THR A 270 -9.84 9.50 -19.48
CA THR A 270 -10.56 10.57 -18.77
C THR A 270 -9.67 11.78 -18.41
N GLY A 271 -8.91 12.31 -19.39
CA GLY A 271 -8.06 13.49 -19.23
C GLY A 271 -6.67 13.23 -18.66
N ARG A 272 -6.31 11.97 -18.40
CA ARG A 272 -4.96 11.63 -17.86
C ARG A 272 -3.87 11.81 -18.89
N THR A 273 -4.12 11.52 -20.16
CA THR A 273 -3.16 11.71 -21.25
C THR A 273 -2.77 13.17 -21.40
N GLU A 274 -3.70 14.08 -21.26
CA GLU A 274 -3.49 15.52 -21.32
C GLU A 274 -2.69 16.00 -20.09
N ILE A 275 -3.01 15.50 -18.88
CA ILE A 275 -2.21 15.78 -17.68
C ILE A 275 -0.77 15.29 -17.89
N TRP A 276 -0.58 14.06 -18.40
CA TRP A 276 0.74 13.48 -18.60
C TRP A 276 1.54 14.20 -19.67
N SER A 277 0.88 14.65 -20.78
CA SER A 277 1.51 15.51 -21.79
C SER A 277 2.02 16.81 -21.15
N GLY A 278 1.15 17.49 -20.38
CA GLY A 278 1.53 18.71 -19.67
C GLY A 278 2.67 18.50 -18.67
N ILE A 279 2.67 17.37 -17.96
CA ILE A 279 3.79 16.99 -17.06
C ILE A 279 5.09 16.82 -17.85
N MET A 280 5.06 16.05 -18.95
CA MET A 280 6.26 15.78 -19.76
C MET A 280 6.82 17.06 -20.36
N HIS A 281 5.95 17.99 -20.78
CA HIS A 281 6.37 19.31 -21.27
C HIS A 281 7.05 20.13 -20.15
N GLN A 282 6.46 20.19 -18.95
CA GLN A 282 7.03 20.93 -17.84
C GLN A 282 8.37 20.32 -17.36
N MET A 283 8.51 19.02 -17.42
CA MET A 283 9.73 18.31 -17.02
C MET A 283 10.93 18.56 -17.95
N GLN A 284 10.71 19.07 -19.19
CA GLN A 284 11.82 19.52 -20.04
C GLN A 284 12.61 20.69 -19.42
N GLN A 285 11.99 21.46 -18.54
CA GLN A 285 12.64 22.58 -17.87
C GLN A 285 13.53 22.13 -16.70
N ARG A 286 13.17 21.05 -16.01
CA ARG A 286 13.85 20.54 -14.80
C ARG A 286 14.00 19.02 -14.78
N PRO A 287 14.56 18.39 -15.81
CA PRO A 287 14.54 16.91 -15.93
C PRO A 287 15.34 16.21 -14.83
N TRP A 288 16.39 16.86 -14.28
CA TRP A 288 17.28 16.25 -13.30
C TRP A 288 16.90 16.51 -11.86
N THR A 289 16.26 17.62 -11.55
CA THR A 289 15.95 18.02 -10.17
C THR A 289 14.48 17.90 -9.82
N GLY A 290 13.60 17.97 -10.82
CA GLY A 290 12.19 18.20 -10.59
C GLY A 290 11.92 19.58 -9.98
N PHE A 291 10.74 19.74 -9.44
CA PHE A 291 10.26 21.01 -8.84
C PHE A 291 10.37 21.04 -7.31
N GLY A 292 10.83 19.98 -6.68
CA GLY A 292 10.81 19.76 -5.24
C GLY A 292 9.66 18.84 -4.81
N TYR A 293 9.85 18.16 -3.68
CA TYR A 293 8.93 17.12 -3.24
C TYR A 293 7.54 17.67 -2.89
N GLY A 294 6.55 17.19 -3.64
CA GLY A 294 5.13 17.34 -3.34
C GLY A 294 4.52 18.72 -3.64
N VAL A 295 5.24 19.68 -4.26
CA VAL A 295 4.81 21.10 -4.31
C VAL A 295 4.04 21.52 -5.56
N VAL A 296 4.16 20.79 -6.67
CA VAL A 296 3.62 21.23 -7.97
C VAL A 296 2.11 21.50 -7.92
N TRP A 297 1.35 20.66 -7.24
CA TRP A 297 -0.12 20.78 -7.20
C TRP A 297 -0.64 21.89 -6.29
N ASP A 298 0.20 22.47 -5.43
CA ASP A 298 -0.14 23.64 -4.60
C ASP A 298 0.36 24.96 -5.19
N ASP A 299 1.16 24.90 -6.25
CA ASP A 299 1.67 26.11 -6.88
C ASP A 299 0.51 26.90 -7.50
N ALA A 300 0.25 28.07 -6.92
CA ALA A 300 -0.80 29.00 -7.38
C ALA A 300 -0.26 30.05 -8.37
N SER A 301 1.01 29.99 -8.73
CA SER A 301 1.65 30.95 -9.65
C SER A 301 1.02 30.87 -11.04
N PRO A 302 0.57 31.99 -11.64
CA PRO A 302 -0.08 31.97 -12.97
C PRO A 302 0.80 31.40 -14.09
N GLY A 303 2.13 31.47 -13.96
CA GLY A 303 3.12 30.88 -14.88
C GLY A 303 3.79 29.63 -14.32
N GLY A 304 3.28 29.05 -13.24
CA GLY A 304 3.83 27.85 -12.59
C GLY A 304 3.51 26.53 -13.32
N ALA A 305 4.21 25.48 -12.94
CA ALA A 305 4.05 24.16 -13.57
C ALA A 305 2.60 23.67 -13.54
N LYS A 306 1.89 23.84 -12.41
CA LYS A 306 0.46 23.47 -12.30
C LYS A 306 -0.41 24.21 -13.29
N ALA A 307 -0.19 25.53 -13.47
CA ALA A 307 -0.98 26.34 -14.39
C ALA A 307 -0.81 25.87 -15.85
N TRP A 308 0.42 25.55 -16.25
CA TRP A 308 0.71 25.02 -17.57
C TRP A 308 0.13 23.61 -17.78
N ILE A 309 0.24 22.72 -16.81
CA ILE A 309 -0.39 21.39 -16.86
C ILE A 309 -1.92 21.54 -16.98
N ALA A 310 -2.52 22.44 -16.20
CA ALA A 310 -3.97 22.70 -16.27
C ALA A 310 -4.40 23.29 -17.61
N HIS A 311 -3.56 24.15 -18.22
CA HIS A 311 -3.82 24.71 -19.56
C HIS A 311 -3.85 23.60 -20.62
N GLU A 312 -2.88 22.67 -20.62
CA GLU A 312 -2.87 21.55 -21.55
C GLU A 312 -4.02 20.55 -21.29
N ALA A 313 -4.28 20.24 -20.02
CA ALA A 313 -5.36 19.34 -19.63
C ALA A 313 -6.76 19.93 -19.81
N LYS A 314 -6.89 21.26 -19.97
CA LYS A 314 -8.15 22.02 -20.00
C LYS A 314 -8.97 21.96 -18.70
N PHE A 315 -8.36 21.49 -17.62
CA PHE A 315 -8.92 21.51 -16.27
C PHE A 315 -7.79 21.48 -15.21
N SER A 316 -8.10 21.90 -13.97
CA SER A 316 -7.14 21.86 -12.87
C SER A 316 -7.10 20.49 -12.24
N ALA A 317 -6.03 19.73 -12.50
CA ALA A 317 -5.78 18.47 -11.84
C ALA A 317 -5.25 18.67 -10.41
N ALA A 318 -5.60 17.75 -9.50
CA ALA A 318 -5.10 17.74 -8.13
C ALA A 318 -3.83 16.87 -7.96
N HIS A 319 -3.57 15.96 -8.89
CA HIS A 319 -2.43 15.04 -8.90
C HIS A 319 -2.24 14.38 -10.28
N ALA A 320 -1.08 13.72 -10.49
CA ALA A 320 -0.72 13.14 -11.79
C ALA A 320 -1.49 11.86 -12.15
N HIS A 321 -2.21 11.23 -11.23
CA HIS A 321 -2.77 9.88 -11.39
C HIS A 321 -1.73 8.83 -11.84
N SER A 322 -0.49 9.00 -11.42
CA SER A 322 0.63 8.09 -11.68
C SER A 322 1.72 8.31 -10.64
N GLY A 323 2.03 7.28 -9.87
CA GLY A 323 3.10 7.34 -8.86
C GLY A 323 4.49 7.60 -9.46
N TRP A 324 4.71 7.18 -10.72
CA TRP A 324 5.96 7.44 -11.44
C TRP A 324 6.11 8.92 -11.79
N LEU A 325 5.07 9.52 -12.34
CA LEU A 325 5.08 10.92 -12.73
C LEU A 325 5.12 11.87 -11.53
N GLU A 326 4.52 11.49 -10.39
CA GLU A 326 4.67 12.25 -9.13
C GLU A 326 6.13 12.30 -8.68
N VAL A 327 6.82 11.16 -8.71
CA VAL A 327 8.24 11.11 -8.35
C VAL A 327 9.10 11.86 -9.37
N TYR A 328 8.76 11.79 -10.66
CA TYR A 328 9.44 12.56 -11.70
C TYR A 328 9.28 14.06 -11.49
N LEU A 329 8.06 14.55 -11.27
CA LEU A 329 7.78 15.95 -10.95
C LEU A 329 8.53 16.42 -9.70
N ALA A 330 8.60 15.58 -8.68
CA ALA A 330 9.19 15.92 -7.40
C ALA A 330 10.73 15.95 -7.45
N LEU A 331 11.34 14.90 -8.03
CA LEU A 331 12.77 14.58 -7.85
C LEU A 331 13.54 14.40 -9.17
N GLY A 332 12.88 14.56 -10.31
CA GLY A 332 13.49 14.36 -11.62
C GLY A 332 13.89 12.91 -11.91
N ILE A 333 14.77 12.73 -12.90
CA ILE A 333 15.30 11.44 -13.34
C ILE A 333 15.96 10.66 -12.19
N PRO A 334 16.80 11.25 -11.31
CA PRO A 334 17.40 10.51 -10.21
C PRO A 334 16.38 9.86 -9.28
N GLY A 335 15.26 10.55 -8.98
CA GLY A 335 14.18 10.00 -8.18
C GLY A 335 13.52 8.79 -8.83
N VAL A 336 13.27 8.86 -10.14
CA VAL A 336 12.69 7.75 -10.92
C VAL A 336 13.64 6.55 -10.97
N ILE A 337 14.94 6.78 -11.18
CA ILE A 337 15.95 5.71 -11.20
C ILE A 337 16.04 5.00 -9.84
N LEU A 338 16.09 5.74 -8.72
CA LEU A 338 16.15 5.16 -7.39
C LEU A 338 14.86 4.36 -7.07
N LEU A 339 13.71 4.90 -7.43
CA LEU A 339 12.45 4.21 -7.26
C LEU A 339 12.37 2.93 -8.11
N ALA A 340 12.78 2.99 -9.39
CA ALA A 340 12.81 1.83 -10.28
C ALA A 340 13.75 0.74 -9.75
N ALA A 341 14.95 1.11 -9.30
CA ALA A 341 15.91 0.19 -8.69
C ALA A 341 15.31 -0.50 -7.45
N TRP A 342 14.63 0.27 -6.58
CA TRP A 342 13.98 -0.28 -5.40
C TRP A 342 12.78 -1.18 -5.74
N MET A 343 11.98 -0.82 -6.73
CA MET A 343 10.90 -1.68 -7.24
C MET A 343 11.44 -3.00 -7.80
N ILE A 344 12.54 -2.98 -8.57
CA ILE A 344 13.19 -4.19 -9.10
C ILE A 344 13.68 -5.08 -7.93
N GLU A 345 14.35 -4.49 -6.94
CA GLU A 345 14.77 -5.20 -5.73
C GLU A 345 13.57 -5.87 -5.03
N MET A 346 12.49 -5.13 -4.87
CA MET A 346 11.29 -5.64 -4.19
C MET A 346 10.60 -6.76 -4.96
N TRP A 347 10.51 -6.66 -6.28
CA TRP A 347 10.01 -7.74 -7.12
C TRP A 347 10.90 -8.99 -7.03
N GLY A 348 12.23 -8.84 -7.02
CA GLY A 348 13.16 -9.96 -6.80
C GLY A 348 12.92 -10.65 -5.46
N ARG A 349 12.71 -9.88 -4.38
CA ARG A 349 12.40 -10.41 -3.04
C ARG A 349 11.03 -11.08 -2.98
N ALA A 350 10.01 -10.51 -3.64
CA ALA A 350 8.67 -11.09 -3.70
C ALA A 350 8.66 -12.41 -4.46
N LEU A 351 9.35 -12.47 -5.60
CA LEU A 351 9.54 -13.70 -6.37
C LEU A 351 10.27 -14.76 -5.54
N TRP A 352 11.40 -14.41 -4.91
CA TRP A 352 12.10 -15.33 -4.02
C TRP A 352 11.19 -15.87 -2.92
N ALA A 353 10.41 -15.00 -2.27
CA ALA A 353 9.47 -15.39 -1.22
C ALA A 353 8.35 -16.29 -1.76
N ALA A 354 7.88 -16.05 -2.98
CA ALA A 354 6.85 -16.87 -3.63
C ALA A 354 7.27 -18.34 -3.73
N TYR A 355 8.55 -18.61 -4.07
CA TYR A 355 9.05 -19.98 -4.17
C TYR A 355 9.47 -20.60 -2.84
N ALA A 356 9.99 -19.80 -1.92
CA ALA A 356 10.76 -20.33 -0.79
C ALA A 356 10.12 -20.10 0.59
N ARG A 357 9.11 -19.21 0.72
CA ARG A 357 8.68 -18.73 2.04
C ARG A 357 7.17 -18.49 2.13
N PRO A 358 6.56 -18.72 3.33
CA PRO A 358 5.16 -18.37 3.57
C PRO A 358 4.83 -16.87 3.35
N SER A 359 5.83 -15.98 3.53
CA SER A 359 5.66 -14.54 3.27
C SER A 359 5.33 -14.21 1.82
N GLY A 360 5.58 -15.12 0.88
CA GLY A 360 5.18 -14.99 -0.51
C GLY A 360 3.68 -14.78 -0.70
N TRP A 361 2.86 -15.35 0.18
CA TRP A 361 1.40 -15.18 0.17
C TRP A 361 0.93 -13.74 0.44
N LEU A 362 1.77 -12.91 1.05
CA LEU A 362 1.50 -11.49 1.24
C LEU A 362 2.32 -10.62 0.26
N LEU A 363 3.64 -10.90 0.14
CA LEU A 363 4.54 -10.06 -0.65
C LEU A 363 4.16 -10.03 -2.14
N MET A 364 3.93 -11.20 -2.74
CA MET A 364 3.68 -11.30 -4.18
C MET A 364 2.41 -10.54 -4.60
N PRO A 365 1.22 -10.79 -3.98
CA PRO A 365 0.01 -10.05 -4.33
C PRO A 365 0.07 -8.57 -3.95
N MET A 366 0.76 -8.21 -2.87
CA MET A 366 0.94 -6.79 -2.50
C MET A 366 1.82 -6.05 -3.50
N MET A 367 2.89 -6.68 -4.02
CA MET A 367 3.70 -6.09 -5.08
C MET A 367 2.90 -5.94 -6.38
N THR A 368 2.08 -6.94 -6.73
CA THR A 368 1.15 -6.85 -7.86
C THR A 368 0.19 -5.67 -7.69
N ALA A 369 -0.49 -5.60 -6.54
CA ALA A 369 -1.43 -4.52 -6.23
C ALA A 369 -0.75 -3.14 -6.27
N TYR A 370 0.41 -3.01 -5.62
CA TYR A 370 1.15 -1.74 -5.56
C TYR A 370 1.59 -1.28 -6.93
N THR A 371 2.16 -2.18 -7.75
CA THR A 371 2.62 -1.86 -9.10
C THR A 371 1.46 -1.40 -10.00
N LEU A 372 0.33 -2.10 -9.96
CA LEU A 372 -0.85 -1.74 -10.76
C LEU A 372 -1.47 -0.41 -10.32
N THR A 373 -1.62 -0.23 -9.00
CA THR A 373 -2.19 1.01 -8.47
C THR A 373 -1.27 2.21 -8.73
N MET A 374 0.05 2.02 -8.67
CA MET A 374 1.05 3.06 -8.95
C MET A 374 1.03 3.55 -10.41
N LEU A 375 0.56 2.72 -11.35
CA LEU A 375 0.37 3.15 -12.75
C LEU A 375 -0.85 4.07 -12.93
N THR A 376 -1.82 3.99 -12.03
CA THR A 376 -3.12 4.65 -12.17
C THR A 376 -3.41 5.69 -11.09
N GLU A 377 -2.64 5.71 -10.01
CA GLU A 377 -2.85 6.60 -8.85
C GLU A 377 -1.53 7.11 -8.26
N SER A 378 -1.59 8.28 -7.65
CA SER A 378 -0.45 8.98 -7.03
C SER A 378 -0.20 8.47 -5.61
N ILE A 379 0.17 7.20 -5.47
CA ILE A 379 0.33 6.53 -4.16
C ILE A 379 1.77 6.44 -3.67
N THR A 380 2.74 6.68 -4.54
CA THR A 380 4.17 6.47 -4.27
C THR A 380 4.75 7.63 -3.51
N MET A 381 5.52 7.33 -2.46
CA MET A 381 6.12 8.36 -1.59
C MET A 381 5.08 9.39 -1.08
N ASN A 382 3.83 8.97 -0.96
CA ASN A 382 2.78 9.87 -0.50
C ASN A 382 2.74 9.89 1.03
N TRP A 383 2.94 11.09 1.60
CA TRP A 383 2.87 11.29 3.06
C TRP A 383 1.44 11.04 3.56
N HIS A 384 1.32 10.57 4.80
CA HIS A 384 0.04 10.23 5.43
C HIS A 384 -0.77 9.13 4.69
N ASN A 385 -0.12 8.32 3.86
CA ASN A 385 -0.79 7.31 3.06
C ASN A 385 -0.44 5.90 3.51
N ILE A 386 -1.49 5.08 3.71
CA ILE A 386 -1.36 3.69 4.14
C ILE A 386 -0.52 2.86 3.15
N ARG A 387 -0.65 3.11 1.84
CA ARG A 387 0.05 2.33 0.81
C ARG A 387 1.56 2.49 0.93
N TRP A 388 2.02 3.72 1.25
CA TRP A 388 3.43 3.96 1.52
C TRP A 388 3.90 3.24 2.79
N VAL A 389 3.13 3.31 3.88
CA VAL A 389 3.43 2.58 5.13
C VAL A 389 3.54 1.08 4.88
N LEU A 390 2.57 0.50 4.15
CA LEU A 390 2.56 -0.92 3.82
C LEU A 390 3.76 -1.31 2.95
N PHE A 391 4.04 -0.53 1.90
CA PHE A 391 5.17 -0.80 1.01
C PHE A 391 6.49 -0.79 1.78
N VAL A 392 6.74 0.23 2.60
CA VAL A 392 7.93 0.32 3.45
C VAL A 392 7.99 -0.84 4.46
N ALA A 393 6.88 -1.14 5.13
CA ALA A 393 6.85 -2.23 6.11
C ALA A 393 7.18 -3.59 5.47
N LEU A 394 6.61 -3.88 4.31
CA LEU A 394 6.85 -5.13 3.60
C LEU A 394 8.26 -5.19 3.02
N ALA A 395 8.77 -4.07 2.46
CA ALA A 395 10.11 -3.97 1.95
C ALA A 395 11.16 -4.27 3.02
N LEU A 396 11.08 -3.59 4.15
CA LEU A 396 12.00 -3.77 5.25
C LEU A 396 11.87 -5.15 5.89
N LYS A 397 10.64 -5.65 6.04
CA LYS A 397 10.41 -7.00 6.57
C LYS A 397 10.94 -8.09 5.64
N ALA A 398 10.91 -7.88 4.33
CA ALA A 398 11.50 -8.81 3.36
C ALA A 398 13.04 -8.89 3.49
N VAL A 399 13.67 -7.79 3.91
CA VAL A 399 15.13 -7.72 4.16
C VAL A 399 15.53 -8.46 5.44
N ILE A 400 14.90 -8.11 6.57
CA ILE A 400 15.31 -8.65 7.89
C ILE A 400 14.72 -10.03 8.19
N GLY A 401 13.64 -10.43 7.52
CA GLY A 401 12.97 -11.71 7.81
C GLY A 401 12.39 -11.81 9.21
N ASP A 402 12.26 -13.04 9.72
CA ASP A 402 11.75 -13.34 11.06
C ASP A 402 12.85 -13.63 12.10
N GLN A 403 14.12 -13.63 11.70
CA GLN A 403 15.24 -14.03 12.56
C GLN A 403 15.40 -13.11 13.77
N ASP A 404 15.11 -11.82 13.62
CA ASP A 404 15.26 -10.80 14.65
C ASP A 404 13.97 -10.52 15.45
N SER A 405 12.88 -11.24 15.18
CA SER A 405 11.62 -11.10 15.90
C SER A 405 11.52 -12.10 17.06
N PRO A 406 10.95 -11.76 18.24
CA PRO A 406 10.87 -12.70 19.36
C PRO A 406 10.09 -13.96 18.94
N ALA A 407 10.63 -15.12 19.32
CA ALA A 407 9.91 -16.36 19.16
C ALA A 407 8.59 -16.28 19.95
N ARG A 408 7.47 -16.57 19.29
CA ARG A 408 6.22 -16.83 20.01
C ARG A 408 6.48 -18.05 20.89
N VAL A 409 6.45 -17.89 22.19
CA VAL A 409 6.39 -19.04 23.11
C VAL A 409 4.99 -19.62 22.89
N VAL A 410 4.89 -20.62 22.02
CA VAL A 410 3.74 -21.52 21.98
C VAL A 410 3.82 -22.27 23.31
N PRO A 411 2.81 -22.21 24.21
CA PRO A 411 2.80 -23.07 25.38
C PRO A 411 2.88 -24.50 24.85
N ALA A 412 3.93 -25.23 25.22
CA ALA A 412 4.01 -26.64 24.98
C ALA A 412 2.80 -27.27 25.67
N ASN A 413 1.85 -27.72 24.90
CA ASN A 413 0.73 -28.54 25.39
C ASN A 413 1.39 -29.87 25.73
N THR A 414 1.88 -30.00 26.95
CA THR A 414 2.35 -31.23 27.54
C THR A 414 1.13 -32.16 27.68
N ARG A 415 0.73 -32.78 26.58
CA ARG A 415 0.01 -34.04 26.65
C ARG A 415 1.00 -35.06 27.20
N THR A 416 1.05 -35.17 28.53
CA THR A 416 1.58 -36.33 29.22
C THR A 416 0.89 -37.57 28.65
N ARG A 417 1.62 -38.31 27.81
CA ARG A 417 1.28 -39.71 27.51
C ARG A 417 1.37 -40.47 28.84
N ARG A 418 0.23 -40.64 29.48
CA ARG A 418 0.09 -41.69 30.48
C ARG A 418 0.38 -43.00 29.79
N THR A 419 1.56 -43.55 29.94
CA THR A 419 1.91 -44.95 29.75
C THR A 419 1.06 -45.74 30.73
N ARG A 420 0.05 -46.44 30.25
CA ARG A 420 -0.58 -47.53 31.00
C ARG A 420 0.45 -48.62 31.12
N GLN A 421 1.08 -48.74 32.32
CA GLN A 421 1.66 -50.00 32.77
C GLN A 421 0.50 -50.90 33.16
N GLY A 422 0.30 -52.00 32.43
CA GLY A 422 -0.59 -53.07 32.82
C GLY A 422 0.04 -53.91 33.93
N PRO A 423 -0.75 -54.48 34.85
CA PRO A 423 -0.22 -55.37 35.88
C PRO A 423 0.10 -56.71 35.27
N ALA A 424 1.19 -57.32 35.84
CA ALA A 424 1.59 -58.72 35.65
C ALA A 424 0.66 -59.67 36.38
#